data_7595469dd19d05d405892b0348b26682
#
_entry.id   7595469dd19d05d405892b0348b26682
#
_cell.length_a   1.000
_cell.length_b   1.000
_cell.length_c   1.000
_cell.angle_alpha   90.00
_cell.angle_beta   90.00
_cell.angle_gamma   90.00
#
_symmetry.space_group_name_H-M   'P 1'
#
loop_
_entity.id
_entity.type
_entity.pdbx_description
1 polymer ?
#
loop_
_entity_poly.entity_id
_entity_poly.type
_entity_poly.pdbx_seq_one_letter_code
_entity_poly.pdbx_strand_id
1 'polypeptide(L)'
;MSDLNSYQKSDEGVDRLGRPIGDIPLAPARRSLPAEKTSPVKPAQVQGAPKKERLQKVLAAAGVASRRACEKLIVSGRVKVNGKVVRELGSKVNPEQVMIHVDGQPVLIDDSRLTIALNKPTGVESSLRGDPHDLTRFLTDYRVRLFHVGRLDIDTSGLLLLTNDGELANRLTHPSWEVPKTYLATVKGKFTGKSAQKLREGIMLEDGFARADRVTIKGSHGGLTLVELQVHLGRNRIVRRMLDSVGAPVMELSRNGHGQVQLGILTLGANSTL
;
A
#
# COMPACT_ATOMS: atom_id res chain seq x y z
N MET A 1 -46.47 -37.26 -34.83
CA MET A 1 -45.97 -37.41 -36.19
C MET A 1 -45.54 -36.03 -36.70
N SER A 2 -44.25 -35.95 -37.01
CA SER A 2 -43.61 -34.98 -37.93
C SER A 2 -43.72 -33.48 -37.53
N ASP A 3 -42.78 -32.62 -37.57
CA ASP A 3 -41.35 -32.68 -37.95
C ASP A 3 -40.64 -31.55 -37.27
N LEU A 4 -39.53 -31.86 -36.67
CA LEU A 4 -38.49 -30.93 -36.29
C LEU A 4 -37.50 -30.89 -37.46
N ASN A 5 -37.35 -29.78 -38.15
CA ASN A 5 -36.04 -29.36 -38.65
C ASN A 5 -36.09 -28.00 -39.31
N SER A 6 -35.01 -27.28 -39.11
CA SER A 6 -34.56 -26.07 -39.85
C SER A 6 -34.75 -24.74 -39.14
N TYR A 7 -33.63 -24.29 -38.49
CA TYR A 7 -33.10 -22.93 -38.67
C TYR A 7 -31.65 -22.90 -38.18
N GLN A 8 -30.73 -23.30 -39.05
CA GLN A 8 -29.38 -22.74 -39.02
C GLN A 8 -29.41 -21.44 -39.82
N LYS A 9 -29.17 -20.29 -39.17
CA LYS A 9 -28.76 -19.07 -39.81
C LYS A 9 -27.41 -18.68 -39.23
N SER A 10 -26.44 -18.66 -40.12
CA SER A 10 -25.09 -18.15 -39.99
C SER A 10 -25.11 -16.68 -39.55
N ASP A 11 -24.53 -16.36 -38.39
CA ASP A 11 -24.17 -15.01 -37.99
C ASP A 11 -22.88 -14.60 -38.76
N GLU A 12 -23.05 -13.82 -39.81
CA GLU A 12 -21.97 -13.05 -40.39
C GLU A 12 -21.63 -11.90 -39.43
N GLY A 13 -20.42 -11.95 -38.86
CA GLY A 13 -19.96 -10.95 -37.90
C GLY A 13 -19.75 -9.58 -38.55
N VAL A 14 -20.42 -8.57 -38.03
CA VAL A 14 -20.20 -7.15 -38.37
C VAL A 14 -19.59 -6.43 -37.17
N ASP A 15 -18.75 -5.41 -37.42
CA ASP A 15 -18.19 -4.56 -36.38
C ASP A 15 -19.27 -3.64 -35.74
N ARG A 16 -18.92 -2.93 -34.67
CA ARG A 16 -19.85 -2.04 -33.95
C ARG A 16 -20.36 -0.85 -34.79
N LEU A 17 -19.94 -0.73 -36.04
CA LEU A 17 -20.34 0.31 -37.00
C LEU A 17 -21.07 -0.31 -38.21
N GLY A 18 -21.46 -1.60 -38.15
CA GLY A 18 -22.23 -2.27 -39.17
C GLY A 18 -21.46 -2.64 -40.45
N ARG A 19 -20.12 -2.73 -40.40
CA ARG A 19 -19.29 -3.08 -41.55
C ARG A 19 -18.90 -4.55 -41.50
N PRO A 20 -18.93 -5.30 -42.63
CA PRO A 20 -18.53 -6.71 -42.67
C PRO A 20 -17.03 -6.83 -42.34
N ILE A 21 -16.70 -7.75 -41.45
CA ILE A 21 -15.32 -8.11 -41.14
C ILE A 21 -14.79 -8.97 -42.28
N GLY A 22 -14.09 -8.31 -43.23
CA GLY A 22 -13.45 -9.00 -44.34
C GLY A 22 -12.26 -9.83 -43.87
N ASP A 23 -11.96 -10.90 -44.64
CA ASP A 23 -10.89 -11.84 -44.40
C ASP A 23 -9.54 -11.15 -44.19
N ILE A 24 -8.92 -11.32 -43.05
CA ILE A 24 -7.55 -10.92 -42.77
C ILE A 24 -6.63 -11.89 -43.49
N PRO A 25 -5.75 -11.46 -44.42
CA PRO A 25 -4.83 -12.37 -45.07
C PRO A 25 -3.86 -12.97 -44.06
N LEU A 26 -3.79 -14.31 -44.04
CA LEU A 26 -2.79 -15.04 -43.26
C LEU A 26 -1.39 -14.66 -43.73
N ALA A 27 -0.57 -14.18 -42.78
CA ALA A 27 0.83 -13.91 -43.01
C ALA A 27 1.57 -15.18 -43.47
N PRO A 28 2.54 -15.06 -44.39
CA PRO A 28 3.26 -16.23 -44.92
C PRO A 28 4.06 -16.91 -43.80
N ALA A 29 4.03 -18.25 -43.83
CA ALA A 29 4.73 -19.11 -42.90
C ALA A 29 6.20 -18.74 -42.75
N ARG A 30 6.62 -18.45 -41.52
CA ARG A 30 8.03 -18.20 -41.16
C ARG A 30 8.84 -19.45 -41.49
N ARG A 31 9.88 -19.25 -42.34
CA ARG A 31 10.93 -20.25 -42.57
C ARG A 31 11.52 -20.68 -41.23
N SER A 32 11.58 -22.00 -41.01
CA SER A 32 12.27 -22.65 -39.91
C SER A 32 13.75 -22.26 -39.90
N LEU A 33 14.18 -21.58 -38.86
CA LEU A 33 15.60 -21.39 -38.52
C LEU A 33 16.15 -22.74 -37.99
N PRO A 34 17.44 -23.05 -38.22
CA PRO A 34 18.06 -24.28 -37.76
C PRO A 34 18.05 -24.32 -36.21
N ALA A 35 17.77 -25.51 -35.66
CA ALA A 35 17.80 -25.74 -34.23
C ALA A 35 19.19 -25.50 -33.66
N GLU A 36 19.32 -24.41 -32.92
CA GLU A 36 20.49 -24.16 -32.09
C GLU A 36 20.42 -25.12 -30.89
N LYS A 37 21.49 -25.90 -30.72
CA LYS A 37 21.64 -26.87 -29.62
C LYS A 37 21.66 -26.11 -28.30
N THR A 38 20.52 -25.94 -27.66
CA THR A 38 20.47 -25.45 -26.29
C THR A 38 20.97 -26.53 -25.34
N SER A 39 22.16 -26.36 -24.83
CA SER A 39 22.66 -27.10 -23.68
C SER A 39 21.66 -26.90 -22.51
N PRO A 40 21.39 -27.94 -21.69
CA PRO A 40 20.46 -27.79 -20.57
C PRO A 40 21.03 -26.74 -19.58
N VAL A 41 20.34 -25.60 -19.49
CA VAL A 41 20.57 -24.61 -18.43
C VAL A 41 20.21 -25.30 -17.11
N LYS A 42 21.23 -25.65 -16.34
CA LYS A 42 21.04 -26.07 -14.96
C LYS A 42 20.31 -24.95 -14.24
N PRO A 43 19.21 -25.23 -13.48
CA PRO A 43 18.59 -24.19 -12.65
C PRO A 43 19.64 -23.66 -11.70
N ALA A 44 19.89 -22.35 -11.75
CA ALA A 44 20.75 -21.69 -10.80
C ALA A 44 20.18 -21.92 -9.40
N GLN A 45 20.82 -22.76 -8.63
CA GLN A 45 20.55 -22.91 -7.21
C GLN A 45 20.98 -21.60 -6.53
N VAL A 46 20.01 -20.71 -6.30
CA VAL A 46 20.18 -19.62 -5.35
C VAL A 46 20.22 -20.23 -3.96
N GLN A 47 21.39 -20.70 -3.58
CA GLN A 47 21.68 -21.12 -2.20
C GLN A 47 21.89 -19.87 -1.35
N GLY A 48 20.81 -19.14 -1.07
CA GLY A 48 20.76 -18.24 0.08
C GLY A 48 20.56 -19.10 1.34
N ALA A 49 21.38 -18.88 2.38
CA ALA A 49 21.17 -19.51 3.67
C ALA A 49 19.71 -19.36 4.10
N PRO A 50 19.06 -20.41 4.66
CA PRO A 50 17.62 -20.39 4.96
C PRO A 50 17.30 -19.21 5.86
N LYS A 51 16.48 -18.27 5.36
CA LYS A 51 16.18 -17.02 6.02
C LYS A 51 15.25 -17.28 7.21
N LYS A 52 15.83 -17.44 8.40
CA LYS A 52 15.05 -17.61 9.63
C LYS A 52 14.39 -16.30 10.02
N GLU A 53 13.07 -16.32 10.17
CA GLU A 53 12.26 -15.19 10.58
C GLU A 53 11.65 -15.40 11.97
N ARG A 54 11.37 -14.31 12.69
CA ARG A 54 10.69 -14.40 14.00
C ARG A 54 9.29 -14.99 13.82
N LEU A 55 8.92 -15.96 14.65
CA LEU A 55 7.65 -16.69 14.53
C LEU A 55 6.42 -15.76 14.52
N GLN A 56 6.39 -14.74 15.39
CA GLN A 56 5.31 -13.75 15.37
C GLN A 56 5.23 -12.92 14.07
N LYS A 57 6.38 -12.75 13.36
CA LYS A 57 6.39 -12.09 12.05
C LYS A 57 5.76 -12.99 11.00
N VAL A 58 6.11 -14.26 10.99
CA VAL A 58 5.56 -15.28 10.07
C VAL A 58 4.05 -15.42 10.26
N LEU A 59 3.58 -15.58 11.51
CA LEU A 59 2.15 -15.66 11.83
C LEU A 59 1.37 -14.42 11.40
N ALA A 60 1.95 -13.24 11.60
CA ALA A 60 1.31 -11.99 11.21
C ALA A 60 1.27 -11.81 9.69
N ALA A 61 2.30 -12.24 8.96
CA ALA A 61 2.33 -12.25 7.50
C ALA A 61 1.31 -13.23 6.93
N ALA A 62 1.13 -14.39 7.57
CA ALA A 62 0.10 -15.37 7.22
C ALA A 62 -1.33 -14.94 7.62
N GLY A 63 -1.53 -13.72 8.10
CA GLY A 63 -2.86 -13.19 8.38
C GLY A 63 -3.49 -13.60 9.72
N VAL A 64 -2.80 -14.40 10.56
CA VAL A 64 -3.34 -14.91 11.82
C VAL A 64 -3.81 -13.78 12.75
N ALA A 65 -2.92 -12.81 13.03
CA ALA A 65 -3.25 -11.65 13.87
C ALA A 65 -2.18 -10.54 13.73
N SER A 66 -2.27 -9.46 14.52
CA SER A 66 -1.16 -8.50 14.62
C SER A 66 0.07 -9.15 15.27
N ARG A 67 1.29 -8.65 15.02
CA ARG A 67 2.52 -9.20 15.61
C ARG A 67 2.44 -9.32 17.14
N ARG A 68 1.89 -8.29 17.82
CA ARG A 68 1.69 -8.31 19.29
C ARG A 68 0.65 -9.34 19.72
N ALA A 69 -0.43 -9.53 18.94
CA ALA A 69 -1.41 -10.57 19.25
C ALA A 69 -0.83 -11.97 19.00
N CYS A 70 -0.01 -12.15 17.95
CA CYS A 70 0.72 -13.40 17.73
C CYS A 70 1.71 -13.72 18.87
N GLU A 71 2.38 -12.71 19.45
CA GLU A 71 3.21 -12.88 20.64
C GLU A 71 2.39 -13.42 21.82
N LYS A 72 1.17 -12.89 22.04
CA LYS A 72 0.26 -13.43 23.07
C LYS A 72 -0.13 -14.88 22.79
N LEU A 73 -0.43 -15.23 21.53
CA LEU A 73 -0.72 -16.64 21.15
C LEU A 73 0.45 -17.58 21.41
N ILE A 74 1.68 -17.13 21.14
CA ILE A 74 2.89 -17.90 21.41
C ILE A 74 3.04 -18.13 22.92
N VAL A 75 3.04 -17.09 23.73
CA VAL A 75 3.20 -17.18 25.19
C VAL A 75 2.12 -18.07 25.83
N SER A 76 0.87 -17.97 25.36
CA SER A 76 -0.23 -18.82 25.86
C SER A 76 -0.13 -20.29 25.41
N GLY A 77 0.85 -20.64 24.56
CA GLY A 77 1.09 -22.03 24.08
C GLY A 77 0.08 -22.52 23.05
N ARG A 78 -0.60 -21.63 22.38
CA ARG A 78 -1.57 -21.92 21.32
C ARG A 78 -0.91 -22.21 19.97
N VAL A 79 0.41 -21.96 19.86
CA VAL A 79 1.19 -22.14 18.63
C VAL A 79 2.04 -23.39 18.71
N LYS A 80 1.96 -24.25 17.66
CA LYS A 80 2.82 -25.41 17.47
C LYS A 80 3.64 -25.24 16.20
N VAL A 81 4.91 -25.61 16.25
CA VAL A 81 5.82 -25.69 15.12
C VAL A 81 6.31 -27.13 15.00
N ASN A 82 6.07 -27.77 13.86
CA ASN A 82 6.36 -29.20 13.64
C ASN A 82 5.83 -30.08 14.80
N GLY A 83 4.61 -29.82 15.24
CA GLY A 83 3.94 -30.58 16.32
C GLY A 83 4.33 -30.17 17.74
N LYS A 84 5.41 -29.42 17.96
CA LYS A 84 5.91 -28.99 19.28
C LYS A 84 5.35 -27.61 19.65
N VAL A 85 4.84 -27.47 20.88
CA VAL A 85 4.36 -26.17 21.41
C VAL A 85 5.55 -25.23 21.59
N VAL A 86 5.41 -24.00 21.07
CA VAL A 86 6.38 -22.92 21.24
C VAL A 86 5.78 -21.85 22.13
N ARG A 87 6.50 -21.45 23.20
CA ARG A 87 6.09 -20.39 24.15
C ARG A 87 7.09 -19.25 24.24
N GLU A 88 8.30 -19.47 23.70
CA GLU A 88 9.40 -18.53 23.80
C GLU A 88 9.25 -17.39 22.77
N LEU A 89 9.27 -16.15 23.27
CA LEU A 89 9.29 -14.97 22.42
C LEU A 89 10.65 -14.84 21.72
N GLY A 90 10.60 -14.38 20.46
CA GLY A 90 11.82 -14.25 19.65
C GLY A 90 12.23 -15.51 18.91
N SER A 91 11.56 -16.65 19.12
CA SER A 91 11.77 -17.89 18.36
C SER A 91 11.77 -17.59 16.86
N LYS A 92 12.77 -18.16 16.16
CA LYS A 92 12.94 -17.97 14.71
C LYS A 92 12.70 -19.29 13.98
N VAL A 93 11.94 -19.24 12.89
CA VAL A 93 11.63 -20.37 12.03
C VAL A 93 11.97 -20.05 10.58
N ASN A 94 12.22 -21.08 9.76
CA ASN A 94 12.20 -20.94 8.32
C ASN A 94 10.78 -21.27 7.83
N PRO A 95 9.99 -20.29 7.33
CA PRO A 95 8.61 -20.52 6.96
C PRO A 95 8.42 -21.57 5.88
N GLU A 96 9.39 -21.75 4.99
CA GLU A 96 9.36 -22.74 3.90
C GLU A 96 9.57 -24.19 4.38
N GLN A 97 10.09 -24.40 5.61
CA GLN A 97 10.52 -25.71 6.10
C GLN A 97 9.75 -26.17 7.35
N VAL A 98 8.76 -25.41 7.81
CA VAL A 98 8.03 -25.74 9.04
C VAL A 98 6.53 -25.76 8.82
N MET A 99 5.87 -26.70 9.46
CA MET A 99 4.41 -26.67 9.62
C MET A 99 4.04 -25.93 10.90
N ILE A 100 3.23 -24.89 10.76
CA ILE A 100 2.76 -24.10 11.89
C ILE A 100 1.27 -24.34 12.10
N HIS A 101 0.87 -24.55 13.35
CA HIS A 101 -0.54 -24.64 13.75
C HIS A 101 -0.83 -23.63 14.83
N VAL A 102 -2.02 -23.04 14.78
CA VAL A 102 -2.58 -22.20 15.84
C VAL A 102 -3.91 -22.80 16.25
N ASP A 103 -4.09 -23.13 17.53
CA ASP A 103 -5.27 -23.80 18.06
C ASP A 103 -5.61 -25.11 17.32
N GLY A 104 -4.60 -25.81 16.85
CA GLY A 104 -4.76 -27.05 16.07
C GLY A 104 -5.04 -26.84 14.59
N GLN A 105 -5.30 -25.63 14.13
CA GLN A 105 -5.54 -25.34 12.71
C GLN A 105 -4.21 -25.03 12.01
N PRO A 106 -3.97 -25.58 10.79
CA PRO A 106 -2.77 -25.28 10.02
C PRO A 106 -2.77 -23.82 9.56
N VAL A 107 -1.62 -23.18 9.64
CA VAL A 107 -1.39 -21.82 9.12
C VAL A 107 -0.86 -21.92 7.70
N LEU A 108 -1.65 -21.48 6.74
CA LEU A 108 -1.22 -21.39 5.35
C LEU A 108 -0.35 -20.13 5.18
N ILE A 109 0.87 -20.31 4.68
CA ILE A 109 1.76 -19.22 4.37
C ILE A 109 1.58 -18.89 2.90
N ASP A 110 1.02 -17.72 2.63
CA ASP A 110 0.81 -17.18 1.29
C ASP A 110 1.83 -16.06 1.05
N ASP A 111 2.66 -16.23 0.04
CA ASP A 111 3.68 -15.25 -0.36
C ASP A 111 3.15 -14.17 -1.31
N SER A 112 1.87 -14.22 -1.67
CA SER A 112 1.26 -13.20 -2.52
C SER A 112 1.34 -11.84 -1.84
N ARG A 113 1.84 -10.85 -2.57
CA ARG A 113 1.99 -9.47 -2.10
C ARG A 113 0.86 -8.63 -2.65
N LEU A 114 0.17 -7.97 -1.74
CA LEU A 114 -0.88 -7.02 -2.10
C LEU A 114 -0.58 -5.66 -1.46
N THR A 115 -0.65 -4.64 -2.27
CA THR A 115 -0.58 -3.24 -1.82
C THR A 115 -1.71 -2.46 -2.47
N ILE A 116 -2.41 -1.68 -1.68
CA ILE A 116 -3.49 -0.81 -2.16
C ILE A 116 -3.23 0.63 -1.76
N ALA A 117 -3.65 1.54 -2.61
CA ALA A 117 -3.78 2.96 -2.33
C ALA A 117 -5.23 3.25 -1.91
N LEU A 118 -5.42 3.88 -0.77
CA LEU A 118 -6.71 4.37 -0.29
C LEU A 118 -6.68 5.89 -0.24
N ASN A 119 -7.68 6.55 -0.79
CA ASN A 119 -7.94 7.96 -0.52
C ASN A 119 -8.74 8.07 0.80
N LYS A 120 -8.04 8.11 1.92
CA LYS A 120 -8.65 8.15 3.26
C LYS A 120 -9.47 9.43 3.45
N PRO A 121 -10.75 9.37 3.77
CA PRO A 121 -11.51 10.56 4.15
C PRO A 121 -11.11 11.08 5.53
N THR A 122 -11.45 12.34 5.82
CA THR A 122 -11.47 12.88 7.18
C THR A 122 -12.50 12.16 8.04
N GLY A 123 -12.35 12.20 9.37
CA GLY A 123 -13.26 11.50 10.29
C GLY A 123 -12.96 10.00 10.44
N VAL A 124 -11.98 9.46 9.71
CA VAL A 124 -11.57 8.05 9.78
C VAL A 124 -10.25 7.92 10.52
N GLU A 125 -10.21 7.07 11.54
CA GLU A 125 -8.98 6.75 12.28
C GLU A 125 -8.09 5.79 11.47
N SER A 126 -6.78 6.05 11.43
CA SER A 126 -5.80 5.13 10.85
C SER A 126 -5.51 3.95 11.80
N SER A 127 -6.53 3.15 12.05
CA SER A 127 -6.49 1.92 12.85
C SER A 127 -7.24 0.79 12.15
N LEU A 128 -7.12 -0.45 12.66
CA LEU A 128 -7.73 -1.67 12.14
C LEU A 128 -8.24 -2.52 13.32
N ARG A 129 -9.11 -1.92 14.15
CA ARG A 129 -9.68 -2.55 15.34
C ARG A 129 -11.06 -3.16 15.09
N GLY A 130 -11.64 -2.90 13.92
CA GLY A 130 -13.01 -3.28 13.57
C GLY A 130 -14.05 -2.25 14.02
N ASP A 131 -13.62 -1.01 14.29
CA ASP A 131 -14.51 0.09 14.59
C ASP A 131 -15.12 0.63 13.29
N PRO A 132 -16.42 1.02 13.25
CA PRO A 132 -17.05 1.63 12.08
C PRO A 132 -16.35 2.90 11.57
N HIS A 133 -15.59 3.58 12.45
CA HIS A 133 -14.86 4.80 12.11
C HIS A 133 -13.39 4.57 11.78
N ASP A 134 -12.96 3.32 11.64
CA ASP A 134 -11.58 3.00 11.27
C ASP A 134 -11.44 2.50 9.81
N LEU A 135 -10.23 2.08 9.43
CA LEU A 135 -9.91 1.65 8.07
C LEU A 135 -10.55 0.31 7.67
N THR A 136 -11.05 -0.48 8.63
CA THR A 136 -11.59 -1.83 8.38
C THR A 136 -12.72 -1.80 7.36
N ARG A 137 -13.55 -0.75 7.37
CA ARG A 137 -14.68 -0.60 6.44
C ARG A 137 -14.30 -0.51 4.96
N PHE A 138 -13.05 -0.16 4.66
CA PHE A 138 -12.54 -0.08 3.28
C PHE A 138 -11.85 -1.36 2.83
N LEU A 139 -11.79 -2.39 3.69
CA LEU A 139 -11.05 -3.62 3.44
C LEU A 139 -11.93 -4.87 3.35
N THR A 140 -13.24 -4.72 3.34
CA THR A 140 -14.21 -5.83 3.34
C THR A 140 -14.06 -6.77 2.15
N ASP A 141 -13.60 -6.25 1.01
CA ASP A 141 -13.45 -7.00 -0.24
C ASP A 141 -12.13 -7.77 -0.34
N TYR A 142 -11.22 -7.55 0.63
CA TYR A 142 -9.91 -8.19 0.63
C TYR A 142 -9.88 -9.39 1.56
N ARG A 143 -9.55 -10.56 1.02
CA ARG A 143 -9.41 -11.82 1.80
C ARG A 143 -8.13 -11.87 2.60
N VAL A 144 -7.09 -11.14 2.15
CA VAL A 144 -5.81 -11.07 2.84
C VAL A 144 -5.80 -9.95 3.87
N ARG A 145 -5.14 -10.19 4.99
CA ARG A 145 -5.00 -9.19 6.04
C ARG A 145 -4.02 -8.09 5.62
N LEU A 146 -4.54 -6.89 5.39
CA LEU A 146 -3.73 -5.69 5.11
C LEU A 146 -3.49 -4.90 6.40
N PHE A 147 -2.40 -4.10 6.42
CA PHE A 147 -2.12 -3.13 7.47
C PHE A 147 -1.62 -1.82 6.84
N HIS A 148 -1.86 -0.71 7.52
CA HIS A 148 -1.55 0.62 7.01
C HIS A 148 -0.05 0.93 7.05
N VAL A 149 0.44 1.61 6.02
CA VAL A 149 1.82 2.08 5.86
C VAL A 149 1.93 3.52 6.38
N GLY A 150 2.33 3.65 7.62
CA GLY A 150 2.24 4.92 8.33
C GLY A 150 0.79 5.25 8.73
N ARG A 151 0.55 6.49 9.09
CA ARG A 151 -0.78 6.96 9.51
C ARG A 151 -1.06 8.34 8.93
N LEU A 152 -2.34 8.65 8.80
CA LEU A 152 -2.88 10.00 8.67
C LEU A 152 -3.74 10.29 9.89
N ASP A 153 -3.71 11.52 10.37
CA ASP A 153 -4.57 11.95 11.46
C ASP A 153 -6.05 11.89 11.05
N ILE A 154 -6.95 11.87 12.02
CA ILE A 154 -8.39 11.78 11.77
C ILE A 154 -8.90 12.96 10.92
N ASP A 155 -8.31 14.14 11.10
CA ASP A 155 -8.61 15.38 10.40
C ASP A 155 -7.78 15.58 9.11
N THR A 156 -7.06 14.55 8.66
CA THR A 156 -6.22 14.58 7.44
C THR A 156 -6.74 13.55 6.46
N SER A 157 -6.98 13.97 5.22
CA SER A 157 -7.42 13.10 4.12
C SER A 157 -6.26 12.68 3.21
N GLY A 158 -6.57 11.91 2.18
CA GLY A 158 -5.67 11.62 1.07
C GLY A 158 -5.02 10.25 1.11
N LEU A 159 -3.93 10.11 0.39
CA LEU A 159 -3.26 8.85 0.10
C LEU A 159 -2.79 8.13 1.37
N LEU A 160 -3.36 6.98 1.64
CA LEU A 160 -2.87 6.03 2.65
C LEU A 160 -2.65 4.68 1.97
N LEU A 161 -1.42 4.17 2.07
CA LEU A 161 -1.09 2.85 1.55
C LEU A 161 -1.41 1.78 2.60
N LEU A 162 -1.95 0.65 2.14
CA LEU A 162 -2.14 -0.54 2.96
C LEU A 162 -1.51 -1.73 2.22
N THR A 163 -0.87 -2.63 2.97
CA THR A 163 -0.17 -3.77 2.37
C THR A 163 -0.13 -4.95 3.33
N ASN A 164 0.13 -6.15 2.82
CA ASN A 164 0.56 -7.31 3.60
C ASN A 164 2.09 -7.48 3.59
N ASP A 165 2.83 -6.64 2.83
CA ASP A 165 4.29 -6.66 2.81
C ASP A 165 4.89 -5.79 3.91
N GLY A 166 5.36 -6.44 4.98
CA GLY A 166 5.99 -5.75 6.12
C GLY A 166 7.37 -5.17 5.81
N GLU A 167 8.06 -5.63 4.77
CA GLU A 167 9.34 -5.08 4.36
C GLU A 167 9.12 -3.78 3.58
N LEU A 168 8.19 -3.79 2.63
CA LEU A 168 7.75 -2.59 1.92
C LEU A 168 7.26 -1.51 2.90
N ALA A 169 6.39 -1.88 3.84
CA ALA A 169 5.88 -0.95 4.84
C ALA A 169 7.00 -0.33 5.68
N ASN A 170 8.00 -1.15 6.08
CA ASN A 170 9.16 -0.64 6.82
C ASN A 170 9.98 0.33 5.97
N ARG A 171 10.27 0.00 4.71
CA ARG A 171 11.01 0.88 3.79
C ARG A 171 10.31 2.22 3.59
N LEU A 172 8.98 2.21 3.46
CA LEU A 172 8.19 3.42 3.23
C LEU A 172 8.01 4.29 4.49
N THR A 173 8.18 3.73 5.70
CA THR A 173 7.87 4.45 6.95
C THR A 173 9.07 4.74 7.85
N HIS A 174 10.12 3.91 7.77
CA HIS A 174 11.27 4.08 8.67
C HIS A 174 12.07 5.35 8.32
N PRO A 175 12.42 6.18 9.32
CA PRO A 175 13.07 7.47 9.09
C PRO A 175 14.37 7.40 8.28
N SER A 176 15.15 6.30 8.39
CA SER A 176 16.41 6.16 7.66
C SER A 176 16.28 6.07 6.13
N TRP A 177 15.09 5.82 5.61
CA TRP A 177 14.85 5.80 4.17
C TRP A 177 14.43 7.15 3.61
N GLU A 178 14.15 8.13 4.47
CA GLU A 178 13.80 9.50 4.12
C GLU A 178 12.74 9.60 3.01
N VAL A 179 11.81 8.64 2.96
CA VAL A 179 10.78 8.59 1.91
C VAL A 179 9.91 9.85 1.98
N PRO A 180 9.87 10.67 0.92
CA PRO A 180 9.15 11.93 0.93
C PRO A 180 7.63 11.70 0.92
N LYS A 181 6.89 12.57 1.62
CA LYS A 181 5.44 12.65 1.62
C LYS A 181 5.03 14.03 1.15
N THR A 182 4.16 14.09 0.16
CA THR A 182 3.66 15.34 -0.42
C THR A 182 2.27 15.62 0.13
N TYR A 183 2.11 16.80 0.68
CA TYR A 183 0.86 17.28 1.26
C TYR A 183 0.36 18.52 0.54
N LEU A 184 -0.95 18.62 0.40
CA LEU A 184 -1.66 19.81 -0.04
C LEU A 184 -2.42 20.36 1.15
N ALA A 185 -2.11 21.60 1.54
CA ALA A 185 -2.70 22.28 2.70
C ALA A 185 -3.45 23.53 2.25
N THR A 186 -4.70 23.67 2.65
CA THR A 186 -5.41 24.96 2.62
C THR A 186 -5.16 25.66 3.96
N VAL A 187 -4.48 26.79 3.91
CA VAL A 187 -4.15 27.57 5.11
C VAL A 187 -4.93 28.88 5.15
N LYS A 188 -5.24 29.36 6.35
CA LYS A 188 -5.92 30.64 6.57
C LYS A 188 -4.90 31.79 6.43
N GLY A 189 -5.29 32.84 5.73
CA GLY A 189 -4.51 34.07 5.58
C GLY A 189 -3.52 33.99 4.41
N LYS A 190 -2.64 34.99 4.35
CA LYS A 190 -1.66 35.17 3.29
C LYS A 190 -0.38 34.39 3.62
N PHE A 191 -0.15 33.29 2.91
CA PHE A 191 1.12 32.57 2.95
C PHE A 191 2.09 33.18 1.92
N THR A 192 3.28 33.57 2.36
CA THR A 192 4.23 34.34 1.53
C THR A 192 5.44 33.52 1.11
N GLY A 193 6.20 34.04 0.13
CA GLY A 193 7.50 33.45 -0.23
C GLY A 193 8.50 33.41 0.94
N LYS A 194 8.44 34.42 1.85
CA LYS A 194 9.24 34.41 3.09
C LYS A 194 8.84 33.25 4.03
N SER A 195 7.54 33.00 4.18
CA SER A 195 7.05 31.86 4.97
C SER A 195 7.51 30.53 4.35
N ALA A 196 7.43 30.40 3.03
CA ALA A 196 7.91 29.23 2.31
C ALA A 196 9.43 29.04 2.46
N GLN A 197 10.20 30.11 2.40
CA GLN A 197 11.65 30.08 2.60
C GLN A 197 12.01 29.62 4.01
N LYS A 198 11.36 30.19 5.04
CA LYS A 198 11.55 29.80 6.44
C LYS A 198 11.31 28.32 6.68
N LEU A 199 10.27 27.73 6.05
CA LEU A 199 9.99 26.30 6.16
C LEU A 199 11.04 25.43 5.44
N ARG A 200 11.64 25.89 4.34
CA ARG A 200 12.72 25.19 3.64
C ARG A 200 14.06 25.31 4.35
N GLU A 201 14.35 26.43 4.97
CA GLU A 201 15.55 26.62 5.80
C GLU A 201 15.46 25.80 7.08
N GLY A 202 14.24 25.63 7.60
CA GLY A 202 13.92 24.85 8.78
C GLY A 202 13.54 25.71 9.98
N ILE A 203 12.81 25.10 10.86
CA ILE A 203 12.25 25.72 12.06
C ILE A 203 12.47 24.80 13.27
N MET A 204 12.60 25.40 14.44
CA MET A 204 12.63 24.68 15.70
C MET A 204 11.20 24.48 16.19
N LEU A 205 10.78 23.22 16.35
CA LEU A 205 9.54 22.83 16.99
C LEU A 205 9.84 22.25 18.37
N GLU A 206 8.82 22.02 19.18
CA GLU A 206 8.95 21.46 20.55
C GLU A 206 9.72 20.13 20.58
N ASP A 207 9.54 19.30 19.55
CA ASP A 207 10.17 17.99 19.42
C ASP A 207 11.42 17.99 18.49
N GLY A 208 12.01 19.18 18.27
CA GLY A 208 13.25 19.36 17.55
C GLY A 208 13.11 20.02 16.17
N PHE A 209 14.24 20.15 15.51
CA PHE A 209 14.35 20.81 14.21
C PHE A 209 13.53 20.10 13.13
N ALA A 210 12.84 20.89 12.29
CA ALA A 210 12.03 20.42 11.17
C ALA A 210 12.22 21.32 9.95
N ARG A 211 12.35 20.72 8.79
CA ARG A 211 12.39 21.44 7.52
C ARG A 211 11.52 20.75 6.46
N ALA A 212 11.02 21.54 5.54
CA ALA A 212 10.36 21.01 4.34
C ALA A 212 11.39 20.83 3.22
N ASP A 213 11.33 19.72 2.53
CA ASP A 213 12.18 19.46 1.35
C ASP A 213 11.76 20.35 0.18
N ARG A 214 10.46 20.62 0.07
CA ARG A 214 9.88 21.50 -0.94
C ARG A 214 8.64 22.21 -0.40
N VAL A 215 8.48 23.49 -0.78
CA VAL A 215 7.27 24.28 -0.48
C VAL A 215 6.90 25.07 -1.71
N THR A 216 5.66 24.92 -2.18
CA THR A 216 5.15 25.60 -3.38
C THR A 216 3.79 26.20 -3.09
N ILE A 217 3.62 27.49 -3.38
CA ILE A 217 2.31 28.16 -3.32
C ILE A 217 1.58 27.87 -4.62
N LYS A 218 0.43 27.20 -4.54
CA LYS A 218 -0.39 26.82 -5.71
C LYS A 218 -1.39 27.92 -6.10
N GLY A 219 -1.83 28.71 -5.14
CA GLY A 219 -2.77 29.81 -5.38
C GLY A 219 -3.28 30.40 -4.07
N SER A 220 -3.96 31.57 -4.18
CA SER A 220 -4.61 32.22 -3.05
C SER A 220 -5.95 32.79 -3.52
N HIS A 221 -7.01 32.56 -2.72
CA HIS A 221 -8.34 33.07 -2.99
C HIS A 221 -9.14 33.20 -1.69
N GLY A 222 -9.95 34.25 -1.55
CA GLY A 222 -10.89 34.41 -0.43
C GLY A 222 -10.25 34.38 0.96
N GLY A 223 -9.00 34.89 1.11
CA GLY A 223 -8.31 34.84 2.40
C GLY A 223 -7.72 33.47 2.75
N LEU A 224 -7.74 32.52 1.83
CA LEU A 224 -7.12 31.20 1.94
C LEU A 224 -5.96 31.09 0.96
N THR A 225 -4.93 30.33 1.33
CA THR A 225 -3.81 30.01 0.43
C THR A 225 -3.66 28.49 0.33
N LEU A 226 -3.52 27.98 -0.88
CA LEU A 226 -3.24 26.58 -1.16
C LEU A 226 -1.72 26.38 -1.26
N VAL A 227 -1.18 25.54 -0.40
CA VAL A 227 0.26 25.29 -0.27
C VAL A 227 0.54 23.81 -0.40
N GLU A 228 1.48 23.46 -1.27
CA GLU A 228 2.01 22.10 -1.37
C GLU A 228 3.33 22.02 -0.60
N LEU A 229 3.43 21.05 0.30
CA LEU A 229 4.64 20.77 1.07
C LEU A 229 5.11 19.35 0.83
N GLN A 230 6.42 19.18 0.69
CA GLN A 230 7.06 17.86 0.72
C GLN A 230 7.94 17.76 1.96
N VAL A 231 7.77 16.69 2.73
CA VAL A 231 8.54 16.39 3.93
C VAL A 231 8.88 14.91 3.99
N HIS A 232 10.06 14.54 4.46
CA HIS A 232 10.41 13.14 4.76
C HIS A 232 10.16 12.78 6.23
N LEU A 233 10.02 13.76 7.11
CA LEU A 233 9.75 13.56 8.53
C LEU A 233 8.35 12.96 8.77
N GLY A 234 8.26 11.96 9.67
CA GLY A 234 7.03 11.28 10.04
C GLY A 234 6.54 11.58 11.46
N ARG A 235 6.87 12.76 12.02
CA ARG A 235 6.48 13.16 13.39
C ARG A 235 5.00 13.52 13.48
N ASN A 236 4.44 13.41 14.68
CA ASN A 236 3.03 13.71 14.93
C ASN A 236 2.67 15.12 14.47
N ARG A 237 1.63 15.24 13.62
CA ARG A 237 1.06 16.49 13.07
C ARG A 237 2.11 17.47 12.51
N ILE A 238 3.21 16.94 11.97
CA ILE A 238 4.39 17.75 11.62
C ILE A 238 4.06 18.89 10.64
N VAL A 239 3.27 18.61 9.58
CA VAL A 239 2.92 19.63 8.57
C VAL A 239 2.07 20.75 9.18
N ARG A 240 1.10 20.42 10.04
CA ARG A 240 0.26 21.41 10.73
C ARG A 240 1.10 22.29 11.64
N ARG A 241 1.96 21.71 12.47
CA ARG A 241 2.85 22.45 13.37
C ARG A 241 3.85 23.35 12.61
N MET A 242 4.37 22.87 11.48
CA MET A 242 5.25 23.64 10.63
C MET A 242 4.54 24.88 10.06
N LEU A 243 3.34 24.71 9.53
CA LEU A 243 2.56 25.81 8.96
C LEU A 243 2.09 26.79 10.04
N ASP A 244 1.67 26.31 11.20
CA ASP A 244 1.31 27.13 12.37
C ASP A 244 2.46 28.01 12.83
N SER A 245 3.70 27.49 12.87
CA SER A 245 4.89 28.24 13.31
C SER A 245 5.24 29.44 12.43
N VAL A 246 4.71 29.49 11.21
CA VAL A 246 4.85 30.63 10.29
C VAL A 246 3.58 31.46 10.18
N GLY A 247 2.62 31.27 11.09
CA GLY A 247 1.37 32.03 11.17
C GLY A 247 0.35 31.65 10.08
N ALA A 248 0.39 30.40 9.58
CA ALA A 248 -0.49 29.89 8.54
C ALA A 248 -1.29 28.66 9.03
N PRO A 249 -2.31 28.83 9.88
CA PRO A 249 -3.07 27.72 10.44
C PRO A 249 -3.79 26.92 9.35
N VAL A 250 -3.67 25.61 9.44
CA VAL A 250 -4.21 24.67 8.43
C VAL A 250 -5.70 24.44 8.64
N MET A 251 -6.48 24.77 7.63
CA MET A 251 -7.92 24.49 7.56
C MET A 251 -8.18 23.08 7.05
N GLU A 252 -7.55 22.72 5.92
CA GLU A 252 -7.66 21.40 5.32
C GLU A 252 -6.27 20.85 4.99
N LEU A 253 -6.10 19.53 5.14
CA LEU A 253 -4.84 18.85 4.83
C LEU A 253 -5.13 17.53 4.13
N SER A 254 -4.50 17.34 2.98
CA SER A 254 -4.55 16.10 2.23
C SER A 254 -3.14 15.63 1.89
N ARG A 255 -2.86 14.33 2.05
CA ARG A 255 -1.61 13.75 1.54
C ARG A 255 -1.82 13.28 0.11
N ASN A 256 -1.12 13.90 -0.84
CA ASN A 256 -1.27 13.63 -2.26
C ASN A 256 -0.19 12.68 -2.79
N GLY A 257 0.91 12.49 -2.06
CA GLY A 257 1.99 11.60 -2.47
C GLY A 257 2.69 10.91 -1.28
N HIS A 258 3.18 9.70 -1.51
CA HIS A 258 4.01 8.92 -0.58
C HIS A 258 5.07 8.16 -1.37
N GLY A 259 6.32 8.65 -1.34
CA GLY A 259 7.37 8.19 -2.22
C GLY A 259 7.00 8.43 -3.69
N GLN A 260 7.03 7.37 -4.48
CA GLN A 260 6.67 7.42 -5.91
C GLN A 260 5.16 7.32 -6.16
N VAL A 261 4.38 6.90 -5.17
CA VAL A 261 2.94 6.73 -5.32
C VAL A 261 2.24 8.08 -5.17
N GLN A 262 1.40 8.42 -6.15
CA GLN A 262 0.58 9.62 -6.16
C GLN A 262 -0.89 9.26 -5.99
N LEU A 263 -1.66 10.13 -5.36
CA LEU A 263 -3.11 9.96 -5.18
C LEU A 263 -3.86 9.92 -6.52
N GLY A 264 -3.38 10.72 -7.49
CA GLY A 264 -3.99 10.79 -8.82
C GLY A 264 -5.47 11.20 -8.77
N ILE A 265 -6.27 10.48 -9.53
CA ILE A 265 -7.73 10.70 -9.68
C ILE A 265 -8.56 9.85 -8.71
N LEU A 266 -7.93 9.16 -7.76
CA LEU A 266 -8.64 8.30 -6.82
C LEU A 266 -9.61 9.12 -5.98
N THR A 267 -10.90 8.83 -6.09
CA THR A 267 -11.96 9.58 -5.38
C THR A 267 -11.93 9.30 -3.87
N LEU A 268 -12.48 10.21 -3.09
CA LEU A 268 -12.49 10.12 -1.63
C LEU A 268 -13.19 8.83 -1.15
N GLY A 269 -12.55 8.06 -0.30
CA GLY A 269 -13.05 6.77 0.18
C GLY A 269 -12.82 5.59 -0.77
N ALA A 270 -12.40 5.83 -2.01
CA ALA A 270 -12.05 4.76 -2.94
C ALA A 270 -10.65 4.19 -2.66
N ASN A 271 -10.44 2.96 -3.09
CA ASN A 271 -9.15 2.30 -3.07
C ASN A 271 -8.82 1.67 -4.43
N SER A 272 -7.54 1.41 -4.69
CA SER A 272 -7.05 0.77 -5.91
C SER A 272 -5.81 -0.06 -5.60
N THR A 273 -5.70 -1.21 -6.21
CA THR A 273 -4.49 -2.04 -6.17
C THR A 273 -3.35 -1.37 -6.95
N LEU A 274 -2.13 -1.47 -6.43
CA LEU A 274 -0.90 -0.93 -7.01
C LEU A 274 -0.07 -2.02 -7.68
#